data_04244e14b093c076fb7271a5994e3189
#
_entry.id   04244e14b093c076fb7271a5994e3189
#
_cell.length_a   1.000
_cell.length_b   1.000
_cell.length_c   1.000
_cell.angle_alpha   90.00
_cell.angle_beta   90.00
_cell.angle_gamma   90.00
#
_symmetry.space_group_name_H-M   'P 1'
#
loop_
_entity.id
_entity.type
_entity.pdbx_description
1 polymer ?
#
loop_
_entity_poly.entity_id
_entity_poly.type
_entity_poly.pdbx_seq_one_letter_code
_entity_poly.pdbx_strand_id
1 'polypeptide(L)'
;MKAGVMKRALLVGLVSMATLAGCHSFKKENVQPPTPLDKDFKPTAQVSRLWTSSVGKGAGESGLRLRPAFADGVLYVASTDGKIEALDASSGKTLWSKSSSTKGWFGWGDKKRKDAFYAGGPGVSGDLLAIGTLDGHVYGINAKDGSPRWEATVSSEVLSAPAVVGGLVIVRAGDGRLYGLDSSSGERRWAYDQGNVPLLSLRGNGPLLTANGVIFFGSDNGKLVALRLDNGEKLWEQNMASGEGRTEIDRLNDADGVIVLDGSTLYGAAYHGNLVAVDGPSGRPLWARPFSTFTSVDIGGNALFGVNEDSQVWSFDKSGGADMWKNDKLKYRWLTAPTVQNNYVVVADSEGYVHWLQTSDGALAARERLSKKPIRAQPLVVGDTVYVEDVKGRIGAYRLGGH
;
A
#
# COMPACT_ATOMS: atom_id res chain seq x y z
N MET A 1 -31.87 -69.30 -12.81
CA MET A 1 -30.61 -68.62 -12.45
C MET A 1 -30.43 -67.27 -13.12
N LYS A 2 -31.42 -66.37 -13.19
CA LYS A 2 -31.27 -65.02 -13.80
C LYS A 2 -31.81 -63.83 -12.93
N ALA A 3 -32.39 -64.15 -11.76
CA ALA A 3 -32.94 -63.08 -10.90
C ALA A 3 -32.01 -62.54 -9.79
N GLY A 4 -30.89 -63.25 -9.54
CA GLY A 4 -29.95 -62.86 -8.45
C GLY A 4 -28.84 -61.89 -8.83
N VAL A 5 -28.53 -61.74 -10.12
CA VAL A 5 -27.42 -60.89 -10.58
C VAL A 5 -27.86 -59.41 -10.71
N MET A 6 -29.14 -59.19 -11.02
CA MET A 6 -29.67 -57.83 -11.19
C MET A 6 -29.85 -57.05 -9.86
N LYS A 7 -30.08 -57.77 -8.74
CA LYS A 7 -30.20 -57.12 -7.42
C LYS A 7 -28.86 -56.69 -6.82
N ARG A 8 -27.76 -57.34 -7.19
CA ARG A 8 -26.40 -56.95 -6.71
C ARG A 8 -25.83 -55.76 -7.49
N ALA A 9 -26.18 -55.62 -8.75
CA ALA A 9 -25.74 -54.45 -9.56
C ALA A 9 -26.43 -53.15 -9.12
N LEU A 10 -27.68 -53.22 -8.66
CA LEU A 10 -28.41 -52.04 -8.18
C LEU A 10 -27.91 -51.55 -6.80
N LEU A 11 -27.44 -52.45 -5.94
CA LEU A 11 -26.92 -52.05 -4.62
C LEU A 11 -25.52 -51.43 -4.71
N VAL A 12 -24.69 -51.83 -5.65
CA VAL A 12 -23.36 -51.21 -5.87
C VAL A 12 -23.49 -49.84 -6.52
N GLY A 13 -24.48 -49.62 -7.38
CA GLY A 13 -24.76 -48.29 -7.98
C GLY A 13 -25.26 -47.26 -6.97
N LEU A 14 -26.01 -47.66 -5.94
CA LEU A 14 -26.53 -46.75 -4.91
C LEU A 14 -25.49 -46.34 -3.86
N VAL A 15 -24.50 -47.20 -3.59
CA VAL A 15 -23.40 -46.89 -2.66
C VAL A 15 -22.38 -45.95 -3.31
N SER A 16 -22.20 -46.01 -4.64
CA SER A 16 -21.26 -45.10 -5.35
C SER A 16 -21.80 -43.70 -5.57
N MET A 17 -23.12 -43.45 -5.45
CA MET A 17 -23.71 -42.12 -5.55
C MET A 17 -23.76 -41.34 -4.22
N ALA A 18 -23.57 -42.05 -3.10
CA ALA A 18 -23.59 -41.40 -1.77
C ALA A 18 -22.26 -40.75 -1.37
N THR A 19 -21.18 -40.95 -2.13
CA THR A 19 -19.84 -40.43 -1.81
C THR A 19 -19.49 -39.10 -2.56
N LEU A 20 -20.36 -38.61 -3.44
CA LEU A 20 -20.15 -37.38 -4.19
C LEU A 20 -20.91 -36.17 -3.64
N ALA A 21 -21.64 -36.32 -2.54
CA ALA A 21 -22.36 -35.20 -1.88
C ALA A 21 -21.53 -34.50 -0.79
N GLY A 22 -20.21 -34.59 -0.85
CA GLY A 22 -19.28 -33.93 0.06
C GLY A 22 -18.75 -32.60 -0.46
N CYS A 23 -19.54 -31.81 -1.19
CA CYS A 23 -19.27 -30.39 -1.32
C CYS A 23 -19.58 -29.72 0.02
N HIS A 24 -18.66 -29.82 0.96
CA HIS A 24 -18.63 -28.93 2.10
C HIS A 24 -18.49 -27.53 1.54
N SER A 25 -19.55 -26.73 1.64
CA SER A 25 -19.41 -25.30 1.64
C SER A 25 -18.44 -25.01 2.78
N PHE A 26 -17.22 -24.64 2.46
CA PHE A 26 -16.34 -24.00 3.43
C PHE A 26 -17.10 -22.79 3.95
N LYS A 27 -17.75 -22.94 5.10
CA LYS A 27 -18.20 -21.76 5.84
C LYS A 27 -16.97 -20.88 5.99
N LYS A 28 -17.10 -19.61 5.64
CA LYS A 28 -16.12 -18.58 5.99
C LYS A 28 -16.14 -18.44 7.53
N GLU A 29 -15.56 -19.42 8.21
CA GLU A 29 -15.39 -19.39 9.65
C GLU A 29 -14.20 -18.47 9.92
N ASN A 30 -14.45 -17.45 10.72
CA ASN A 30 -13.53 -16.52 11.41
C ASN A 30 -13.21 -15.18 10.75
N VAL A 31 -13.89 -14.70 9.74
CA VAL A 31 -13.80 -13.27 9.41
C VAL A 31 -14.84 -12.52 10.24
N GLN A 32 -14.38 -11.77 11.23
CA GLN A 32 -15.25 -10.90 12.04
C GLN A 32 -15.94 -9.87 11.12
N PRO A 33 -17.27 -9.71 11.23
CA PRO A 33 -17.97 -8.71 10.43
C PRO A 33 -17.52 -7.29 10.81
N PRO A 34 -17.49 -6.36 9.84
CA PRO A 34 -17.19 -4.96 10.13
C PRO A 34 -18.12 -4.40 11.20
N THR A 35 -17.61 -3.68 12.18
CA THR A 35 -18.42 -2.97 13.17
C THR A 35 -19.41 -2.05 12.46
N PRO A 36 -20.72 -2.13 12.77
CA PRO A 36 -21.72 -1.26 12.17
C PRO A 36 -21.40 0.21 12.44
N LEU A 37 -21.54 1.03 11.40
CA LEU A 37 -21.38 2.48 11.56
C LEU A 37 -22.59 3.08 12.26
N ASP A 38 -22.32 4.01 13.18
CA ASP A 38 -23.35 4.80 13.82
C ASP A 38 -24.17 5.56 12.77
N LYS A 39 -25.49 5.33 12.77
CA LYS A 39 -26.44 5.96 11.83
C LYS A 39 -26.82 7.37 12.25
N ASP A 40 -26.75 7.65 13.56
CA ASP A 40 -27.10 8.94 14.15
C ASP A 40 -25.88 9.87 14.32
N PHE A 41 -24.75 9.47 13.73
CA PHE A 41 -23.52 10.23 13.75
C PHE A 41 -23.72 11.64 13.20
N LYS A 42 -23.38 12.64 14.02
CA LYS A 42 -23.40 14.07 13.64
C LYS A 42 -21.96 14.54 13.43
N PRO A 43 -21.59 14.96 12.19
CA PRO A 43 -20.27 15.48 11.94
C PRO A 43 -19.97 16.73 12.76
N THR A 44 -18.76 16.80 13.32
CA THR A 44 -18.21 17.99 13.98
C THR A 44 -17.23 18.75 13.11
N ALA A 45 -16.81 18.16 11.98
CA ALA A 45 -16.00 18.78 10.94
C ALA A 45 -16.77 18.78 9.62
N GLN A 46 -16.62 19.85 8.85
CA GLN A 46 -17.20 19.94 7.50
C GLN A 46 -16.20 19.37 6.50
N VAL A 47 -16.63 18.36 5.74
CA VAL A 47 -15.88 17.81 4.63
C VAL A 47 -16.75 17.88 3.38
N SER A 48 -16.22 18.43 2.32
CA SER A 48 -16.92 18.52 1.04
C SER A 48 -16.18 17.75 -0.04
N ARG A 49 -16.93 16.99 -0.83
CA ARG A 49 -16.40 16.32 -2.00
C ARG A 49 -16.28 17.33 -3.14
N LEU A 50 -15.04 17.57 -3.61
CA LEU A 50 -14.76 18.49 -4.69
C LEU A 50 -15.12 17.91 -6.04
N TRP A 51 -14.64 16.68 -6.29
CA TRP A 51 -14.87 15.97 -7.55
C TRP A 51 -14.68 14.45 -7.39
N THR A 52 -15.10 13.70 -8.39
CA THR A 52 -14.77 12.29 -8.58
C THR A 52 -14.38 12.04 -10.02
N SER A 53 -13.43 11.13 -10.24
CA SER A 53 -12.98 10.64 -11.54
C SER A 53 -12.84 9.13 -11.50
N SER A 54 -12.48 8.50 -12.63
CA SER A 54 -12.22 7.05 -12.69
C SER A 54 -11.12 6.75 -13.68
N VAL A 55 -10.14 5.94 -13.28
CA VAL A 55 -8.99 5.55 -14.10
C VAL A 55 -8.93 4.04 -14.21
N GLY A 56 -9.05 3.50 -15.43
CA GLY A 56 -8.98 2.08 -15.71
C GLY A 56 -9.89 1.23 -14.82
N LYS A 57 -9.39 0.07 -14.43
CA LYS A 57 -10.07 -0.89 -13.54
C LYS A 57 -9.57 -0.83 -12.09
N GLY A 58 -8.67 0.12 -11.78
CA GLY A 58 -8.01 0.24 -10.48
C GLY A 58 -7.11 -0.95 -10.14
N ALA A 59 -6.93 -1.22 -8.86
CA ALA A 59 -6.18 -2.38 -8.39
C ALA A 59 -6.98 -3.71 -8.48
N GLY A 60 -8.28 -3.65 -8.68
CA GLY A 60 -9.14 -4.83 -8.73
C GLY A 60 -9.12 -5.65 -7.45
N GLU A 61 -9.11 -6.97 -7.61
CA GLU A 61 -9.05 -7.94 -6.50
C GLU A 61 -7.61 -8.44 -6.23
N SER A 62 -6.61 -7.82 -6.87
CA SER A 62 -5.21 -8.23 -6.80
C SER A 62 -4.55 -8.11 -5.41
N GLY A 63 -5.18 -7.37 -4.49
CA GLY A 63 -4.56 -7.04 -3.20
C GLY A 63 -3.58 -5.87 -3.24
N LEU A 64 -3.24 -5.37 -4.42
CA LEU A 64 -2.33 -4.25 -4.61
C LEU A 64 -2.89 -2.96 -4.00
N ARG A 65 -1.98 -2.10 -3.56
CA ARG A 65 -2.27 -0.81 -2.94
C ARG A 65 -1.77 0.33 -3.85
N LEU A 66 -2.25 0.36 -5.10
CA LEU A 66 -1.91 1.46 -6.02
C LEU A 66 -2.41 2.77 -5.40
N ARG A 67 -1.48 3.67 -5.13
CA ARG A 67 -1.73 4.99 -4.54
C ARG A 67 -1.44 6.04 -5.59
N PRO A 68 -2.29 7.04 -5.79
CA PRO A 68 -1.96 8.17 -6.64
C PRO A 68 -0.69 8.89 -6.18
N ALA A 69 0.13 9.34 -7.14
CA ALA A 69 1.24 10.26 -6.86
C ALA A 69 0.83 11.69 -7.19
N PHE A 70 1.42 12.66 -6.50
CA PHE A 70 1.14 14.09 -6.72
C PHE A 70 2.44 14.85 -6.95
N ALA A 71 2.45 15.69 -7.98
CA ALA A 71 3.48 16.70 -8.21
C ALA A 71 2.88 17.88 -8.96
N ASP A 72 3.24 19.09 -8.59
CA ASP A 72 2.95 20.34 -9.31
C ASP A 72 1.48 20.52 -9.72
N GLY A 73 0.55 20.18 -8.82
CA GLY A 73 -0.88 20.31 -9.07
C GLY A 73 -1.48 19.18 -9.91
N VAL A 74 -0.72 18.13 -10.21
CA VAL A 74 -1.15 16.97 -11.02
C VAL A 74 -1.15 15.71 -10.19
N LEU A 75 -2.23 14.93 -10.31
CA LEU A 75 -2.33 13.56 -9.79
C LEU A 75 -2.02 12.56 -10.90
N TYR A 76 -1.09 11.66 -10.64
CA TYR A 76 -0.76 10.55 -11.53
C TYR A 76 -1.35 9.27 -10.95
N VAL A 77 -2.14 8.59 -11.74
CA VAL A 77 -2.92 7.42 -11.31
C VAL A 77 -2.69 6.28 -12.29
N ALA A 78 -2.43 5.11 -11.75
CA ALA A 78 -2.20 3.90 -12.53
C ALA A 78 -3.21 2.81 -12.19
N SER A 79 -3.48 1.94 -13.14
CA SER A 79 -4.42 0.83 -13.01
C SER A 79 -3.78 -0.46 -13.49
N THR A 80 -4.15 -1.58 -12.87
CA THR A 80 -3.61 -2.91 -13.19
C THR A 80 -3.89 -3.38 -14.61
N ASP A 81 -4.83 -2.78 -15.32
CA ASP A 81 -5.10 -3.05 -16.74
C ASP A 81 -4.19 -2.28 -17.70
N GLY A 82 -3.09 -1.75 -17.19
CA GLY A 82 -2.07 -1.08 -18.01
C GLY A 82 -2.42 0.37 -18.37
N LYS A 83 -3.40 0.98 -17.71
CA LYS A 83 -3.76 2.37 -17.91
C LYS A 83 -3.06 3.28 -16.92
N ILE A 84 -2.60 4.43 -17.38
CA ILE A 84 -2.04 5.51 -16.56
C ILE A 84 -2.58 6.85 -17.03
N GLU A 85 -2.97 7.71 -16.10
CA GLU A 85 -3.51 9.03 -16.37
C GLU A 85 -2.89 10.09 -15.47
N ALA A 86 -2.75 11.30 -16.03
CA ALA A 86 -2.53 12.52 -15.25
C ALA A 86 -3.84 13.29 -15.16
N LEU A 87 -4.21 13.66 -13.96
CA LEU A 87 -5.41 14.43 -13.66
C LEU A 87 -5.02 15.79 -13.06
N ASP A 88 -5.69 16.83 -13.45
CA ASP A 88 -5.63 18.09 -12.72
C ASP A 88 -6.18 17.88 -11.30
N ALA A 89 -5.36 18.13 -10.29
CA ALA A 89 -5.69 17.80 -8.90
C ALA A 89 -6.84 18.62 -8.34
N SER A 90 -7.06 19.83 -8.88
CA SER A 90 -8.12 20.74 -8.43
C SER A 90 -9.50 20.37 -8.98
N SER A 91 -9.57 19.82 -10.18
CA SER A 91 -10.82 19.58 -10.91
C SER A 91 -11.09 18.11 -11.25
N GLY A 92 -10.10 17.23 -11.13
CA GLY A 92 -10.19 15.82 -11.54
C GLY A 92 -10.26 15.61 -13.06
N LYS A 93 -10.01 16.65 -13.86
CA LYS A 93 -10.00 16.56 -15.32
C LYS A 93 -8.75 15.83 -15.80
N THR A 94 -8.90 14.93 -16.76
CA THR A 94 -7.76 14.25 -17.41
C THR A 94 -6.96 15.24 -18.24
N LEU A 95 -5.66 15.37 -17.93
CA LEU A 95 -4.68 16.13 -18.69
C LEU A 95 -4.12 15.28 -19.84
N TRP A 96 -3.75 14.05 -19.53
CA TRP A 96 -3.37 13.04 -20.51
C TRP A 96 -3.69 11.63 -20.00
N SER A 97 -3.83 10.71 -20.94
CA SER A 97 -4.12 9.28 -20.67
C SER A 97 -3.30 8.41 -21.61
N LYS A 98 -2.67 7.36 -21.08
CA LYS A 98 -1.91 6.36 -21.83
C LYS A 98 -2.35 4.97 -21.41
N SER A 99 -2.21 4.03 -22.34
CA SER A 99 -2.50 2.62 -22.09
C SER A 99 -1.40 1.75 -22.69
N SER A 100 -1.01 0.71 -21.99
CA SER A 100 -0.07 -0.29 -22.50
C SER A 100 -0.55 -1.01 -23.76
N SER A 101 -1.85 -0.99 -24.03
CA SER A 101 -2.44 -1.50 -25.28
C SER A 101 -2.22 -0.56 -26.49
N THR A 102 -1.75 0.69 -26.26
CA THR A 102 -1.56 1.66 -27.35
C THR A 102 -0.34 1.28 -28.19
N LYS A 103 -0.60 1.02 -29.48
CA LYS A 103 0.45 0.64 -30.43
C LYS A 103 1.58 1.69 -30.47
N GLY A 104 2.83 1.21 -30.37
CA GLY A 104 4.02 2.05 -30.46
C GLY A 104 4.43 2.76 -29.16
N TRP A 105 3.62 2.72 -28.12
CA TRP A 105 4.02 3.22 -26.79
C TRP A 105 4.89 2.16 -26.10
N PHE A 106 6.16 2.45 -25.82
CA PHE A 106 7.19 1.47 -25.40
C PHE A 106 7.30 0.23 -26.32
N GLY A 107 7.04 0.38 -27.61
CA GLY A 107 7.03 -0.76 -28.55
C GLY A 107 5.84 -1.71 -28.33
N TRP A 108 4.86 -1.35 -27.54
CA TRP A 108 3.65 -2.13 -27.34
C TRP A 108 2.74 -2.11 -28.58
N GLY A 109 1.86 -3.09 -28.66
CA GLY A 109 1.02 -3.32 -29.84
C GLY A 109 1.68 -4.24 -30.89
N ASP A 110 2.89 -4.74 -30.63
CA ASP A 110 3.37 -5.95 -31.30
C ASP A 110 2.59 -7.16 -30.75
N LYS A 111 2.05 -8.03 -31.62
CA LYS A 111 1.19 -9.18 -31.26
C LYS A 111 1.81 -10.16 -30.23
N LYS A 112 3.10 -10.01 -29.92
CA LYS A 112 3.85 -10.86 -29.01
C LYS A 112 3.97 -10.29 -27.58
N ARG A 113 3.64 -9.02 -27.35
CA ARG A 113 3.79 -8.39 -26.05
C ARG A 113 2.42 -8.32 -25.34
N LYS A 114 2.34 -8.86 -24.13
CA LYS A 114 1.15 -8.73 -23.27
C LYS A 114 1.03 -7.30 -22.75
N ASP A 115 -0.19 -6.88 -22.46
CA ASP A 115 -0.42 -5.61 -21.77
C ASP A 115 0.31 -5.59 -20.43
N ALA A 116 0.88 -4.43 -20.07
CA ALA A 116 1.56 -4.27 -18.81
C ALA A 116 0.55 -4.36 -17.64
N PHE A 117 0.92 -5.10 -16.62
CA PHE A 117 0.17 -5.14 -15.36
C PHE A 117 0.89 -4.24 -14.35
N TYR A 118 0.44 -2.98 -14.22
CA TYR A 118 1.04 -2.05 -13.26
C TYR A 118 0.75 -2.50 -11.83
N ALA A 119 1.79 -2.64 -11.04
CA ALA A 119 1.72 -3.15 -9.68
C ALA A 119 2.42 -2.24 -8.67
N GLY A 120 3.46 -1.54 -9.08
CA GLY A 120 4.26 -0.63 -8.25
C GLY A 120 4.24 0.80 -8.75
N GLY A 121 3.62 1.68 -8.02
CA GLY A 121 3.63 3.09 -8.35
C GLY A 121 2.27 3.67 -8.63
N PRO A 122 2.25 4.90 -9.20
CA PRO A 122 3.38 5.66 -9.74
C PRO A 122 4.24 6.37 -8.70
N GLY A 123 5.50 6.61 -9.04
CA GLY A 123 6.38 7.53 -8.35
C GLY A 123 6.73 8.69 -9.28
N VAL A 124 6.79 9.93 -8.78
CA VAL A 124 7.00 11.12 -9.59
C VAL A 124 7.93 12.11 -8.92
N SER A 125 8.82 12.73 -9.68
CA SER A 125 9.60 13.90 -9.28
C SER A 125 10.01 14.70 -10.51
N GLY A 126 9.76 16.00 -10.49
CA GLY A 126 9.99 16.87 -11.65
C GLY A 126 9.20 16.40 -12.87
N ASP A 127 9.92 16.16 -13.97
CA ASP A 127 9.32 15.74 -15.23
C ASP A 127 9.37 14.23 -15.48
N LEU A 128 9.83 13.43 -14.50
CA LEU A 128 9.91 11.98 -14.60
C LEU A 128 8.85 11.30 -13.72
N LEU A 129 8.07 10.44 -14.33
CA LEU A 129 7.18 9.48 -13.71
C LEU A 129 7.77 8.09 -13.88
N ALA A 130 7.86 7.32 -12.81
CA ALA A 130 8.30 5.93 -12.84
C ALA A 130 7.21 4.99 -12.36
N ILE A 131 7.07 3.82 -13.00
CA ILE A 131 6.07 2.82 -12.65
C ILE A 131 6.63 1.40 -12.85
N GLY A 132 6.30 0.52 -11.92
CA GLY A 132 6.71 -0.88 -11.95
C GLY A 132 5.56 -1.83 -12.32
N THR A 133 5.93 -3.02 -12.77
CA THR A 133 5.00 -4.06 -13.20
C THR A 133 5.17 -5.37 -12.45
N LEU A 134 4.19 -6.25 -12.58
CA LEU A 134 4.19 -7.56 -11.94
C LEU A 134 5.22 -8.53 -12.55
N ASP A 135 5.68 -8.26 -13.76
CA ASP A 135 6.69 -9.05 -14.47
C ASP A 135 8.10 -8.43 -14.44
N GLY A 136 8.32 -7.44 -13.54
CA GLY A 136 9.65 -6.87 -13.27
C GLY A 136 10.09 -5.80 -14.25
N HIS A 137 9.20 -5.25 -15.09
CA HIS A 137 9.53 -4.08 -15.90
C HIS A 137 9.35 -2.79 -15.11
N VAL A 138 10.18 -1.81 -15.39
CA VAL A 138 10.10 -0.45 -14.86
C VAL A 138 10.09 0.52 -16.03
N TYR A 139 9.11 1.41 -16.08
CA TYR A 139 8.95 2.39 -17.13
C TYR A 139 9.22 3.78 -16.62
N GLY A 140 10.10 4.52 -17.28
CA GLY A 140 10.29 5.95 -17.15
C GLY A 140 9.43 6.68 -18.19
N ILE A 141 8.59 7.57 -17.74
CA ILE A 141 7.56 8.26 -18.54
C ILE A 141 7.71 9.76 -18.33
N ASN A 142 7.52 10.56 -19.36
CA ASN A 142 7.46 12.01 -19.22
C ASN A 142 6.16 12.39 -18.47
N ALA A 143 6.31 13.03 -17.32
CA ALA A 143 5.18 13.41 -16.48
C ALA A 143 4.23 14.43 -17.14
N LYS A 144 4.72 15.27 -18.07
CA LYS A 144 3.92 16.33 -18.71
C LYS A 144 2.93 15.82 -19.76
N ASP A 145 3.29 14.77 -20.51
CA ASP A 145 2.52 14.31 -21.68
C ASP A 145 2.34 12.79 -21.76
N GLY A 146 2.92 12.04 -20.83
CA GLY A 146 2.88 10.59 -20.80
C GLY A 146 3.71 9.93 -21.91
N SER A 147 4.62 10.64 -22.58
CA SER A 147 5.51 10.03 -23.60
C SER A 147 6.53 9.11 -22.93
N PRO A 148 6.89 7.99 -23.58
CA PRO A 148 7.90 7.05 -23.06
C PRO A 148 9.28 7.69 -23.06
N ARG A 149 10.08 7.41 -22.01
CA ARG A 149 11.50 7.81 -21.94
C ARG A 149 12.41 6.60 -22.03
N TRP A 150 12.24 5.65 -21.14
CA TRP A 150 13.05 4.44 -21.05
C TRP A 150 12.30 3.30 -20.41
N GLU A 151 12.79 2.09 -20.62
CA GLU A 151 12.34 0.85 -19.99
C GLU A 151 13.55 0.14 -19.41
N ALA A 152 13.38 -0.41 -18.22
CA ALA A 152 14.36 -1.23 -17.53
C ALA A 152 13.70 -2.52 -17.03
N THR A 153 14.52 -3.53 -16.70
CA THR A 153 14.05 -4.79 -16.12
C THR A 153 14.82 -5.07 -14.84
N VAL A 154 14.09 -5.50 -13.80
CA VAL A 154 14.63 -5.95 -12.52
C VAL A 154 14.34 -7.44 -12.32
N SER A 155 14.85 -8.02 -11.22
CA SER A 155 14.85 -9.47 -11.00
C SER A 155 13.48 -10.10 -10.71
N SER A 156 12.53 -9.31 -10.22
CA SER A 156 11.20 -9.79 -9.80
C SER A 156 10.16 -8.69 -9.95
N GLU A 157 8.93 -8.97 -9.57
CA GLU A 157 7.82 -8.01 -9.57
C GLU A 157 8.15 -6.74 -8.78
N VAL A 158 7.60 -5.60 -9.22
CA VAL A 158 7.71 -4.31 -8.53
C VAL A 158 6.35 -3.96 -7.97
N LEU A 159 6.18 -4.05 -6.65
CA LEU A 159 4.90 -3.88 -5.96
C LEU A 159 4.77 -2.52 -5.24
N SER A 160 5.89 -1.85 -4.97
CA SER A 160 5.90 -0.50 -4.38
C SER A 160 6.21 0.57 -5.43
N ALA A 161 5.76 1.79 -5.15
CA ALA A 161 6.08 2.94 -5.99
C ALA A 161 7.60 3.14 -6.06
N PRO A 162 8.20 3.25 -7.26
CA PRO A 162 9.59 3.65 -7.39
C PRO A 162 9.81 5.05 -6.81
N ALA A 163 10.91 5.27 -6.10
CA ALA A 163 11.28 6.59 -5.60
C ALA A 163 12.17 7.32 -6.63
N VAL A 164 11.72 8.47 -7.09
CA VAL A 164 12.47 9.31 -8.05
C VAL A 164 13.19 10.41 -7.27
N VAL A 165 14.51 10.34 -7.16
CA VAL A 165 15.29 11.24 -6.29
C VAL A 165 16.76 11.29 -6.72
N GLY A 166 17.39 12.46 -6.66
CA GLY A 166 18.85 12.62 -6.81
C GLY A 166 19.42 12.08 -8.13
N GLY A 167 18.69 12.17 -9.24
CA GLY A 167 19.12 11.63 -10.54
C GLY A 167 18.97 10.10 -10.65
N LEU A 168 18.34 9.46 -9.69
CA LEU A 168 18.07 8.02 -9.65
C LEU A 168 16.58 7.73 -9.57
N VAL A 169 16.22 6.53 -10.03
CA VAL A 169 14.95 5.86 -9.74
C VAL A 169 15.26 4.64 -8.89
N ILE A 170 14.83 4.66 -7.65
CA ILE A 170 15.06 3.54 -6.71
C ILE A 170 13.86 2.60 -6.79
N VAL A 171 14.15 1.35 -7.11
CA VAL A 171 13.14 0.30 -7.31
C VAL A 171 13.37 -0.83 -6.33
N ARG A 172 12.32 -1.25 -5.62
CA ARG A 172 12.32 -2.46 -4.81
C ARG A 172 11.64 -3.58 -5.59
N ALA A 173 12.35 -4.68 -5.79
CA ALA A 173 11.82 -5.90 -6.38
C ALA A 173 11.28 -6.85 -5.30
N GLY A 174 10.31 -7.70 -5.65
CA GLY A 174 9.64 -8.61 -4.72
C GLY A 174 10.53 -9.73 -4.18
N ASP A 175 11.74 -9.90 -4.72
CA ASP A 175 12.78 -10.80 -4.20
C ASP A 175 13.70 -10.14 -3.15
N GLY A 176 13.34 -8.94 -2.67
CA GLY A 176 14.06 -8.20 -1.64
C GLY A 176 15.25 -7.38 -2.16
N ARG A 177 15.50 -7.36 -3.48
CA ARG A 177 16.55 -6.53 -4.07
C ARG A 177 16.09 -5.10 -4.27
N LEU A 178 17.02 -4.16 -4.07
CA LEU A 178 16.85 -2.77 -4.46
C LEU A 178 17.79 -2.42 -5.61
N TYR A 179 17.29 -1.60 -6.53
CA TYR A 179 18.04 -1.13 -7.70
C TYR A 179 18.03 0.39 -7.72
N GLY A 180 19.19 1.00 -7.95
CA GLY A 180 19.33 2.39 -8.35
C GLY A 180 19.49 2.44 -9.86
N LEU A 181 18.47 2.96 -10.55
CA LEU A 181 18.48 3.16 -11.99
C LEU A 181 18.76 4.64 -12.29
N ASP A 182 19.53 4.92 -13.33
CA ASP A 182 19.71 6.28 -13.81
C ASP A 182 18.39 6.88 -14.28
N SER A 183 18.01 8.05 -13.76
CA SER A 183 16.71 8.66 -14.04
C SER A 183 16.53 9.08 -15.50
N SER A 184 17.62 9.32 -16.25
CA SER A 184 17.58 9.74 -17.64
C SER A 184 17.54 8.59 -18.65
N SER A 185 18.19 7.46 -18.32
CA SER A 185 18.37 6.33 -19.25
C SER A 185 17.70 5.03 -18.79
N GLY A 186 17.38 4.88 -17.49
CA GLY A 186 16.94 3.61 -16.90
C GLY A 186 18.07 2.59 -16.69
N GLU A 187 19.32 2.94 -17.00
CA GLU A 187 20.47 2.06 -16.79
C GLU A 187 20.72 1.81 -15.31
N ARG A 188 21.03 0.55 -14.96
CA ARG A 188 21.34 0.19 -13.59
C ARG A 188 22.69 0.75 -13.15
N ARG A 189 22.69 1.63 -12.16
CA ARG A 189 23.87 2.18 -11.50
C ARG A 189 24.41 1.27 -10.41
N TRP A 190 23.50 0.74 -9.60
CA TRP A 190 23.83 -0.18 -8.52
C TRP A 190 22.67 -1.13 -8.22
N ALA A 191 22.97 -2.20 -7.48
CA ALA A 191 21.99 -3.10 -6.90
C ALA A 191 22.42 -3.48 -5.47
N TYR A 192 21.46 -3.54 -4.58
CA TYR A 192 21.58 -4.06 -3.22
C TYR A 192 20.82 -5.37 -3.11
N ASP A 193 21.45 -6.41 -2.57
CA ASP A 193 20.83 -7.70 -2.30
C ASP A 193 20.68 -7.87 -0.79
N GLN A 194 19.46 -7.99 -0.32
CA GLN A 194 19.14 -8.19 1.11
C GLN A 194 19.56 -9.59 1.60
N GLY A 195 19.88 -10.53 0.70
CA GLY A 195 20.14 -11.94 1.01
C GLY A 195 18.84 -12.74 1.17
N ASN A 196 18.76 -13.57 2.21
CA ASN A 196 17.61 -14.44 2.41
C ASN A 196 16.32 -13.68 2.66
N VAL A 197 15.38 -13.78 1.72
CA VAL A 197 14.00 -13.35 1.90
C VAL A 197 13.20 -14.52 2.48
N PRO A 198 12.34 -14.30 3.48
CA PRO A 198 11.49 -15.36 4.03
C PRO A 198 10.63 -16.00 2.95
N LEU A 199 10.39 -17.31 3.05
CA LEU A 199 9.49 -18.03 2.13
C LEU A 199 8.05 -17.51 2.20
N LEU A 200 7.65 -17.00 3.38
CA LEU A 200 6.36 -16.37 3.62
C LEU A 200 6.60 -14.90 4.00
N SER A 201 6.00 -13.99 3.24
CA SER A 201 5.94 -12.56 3.55
C SER A 201 4.54 -12.05 3.19
N LEU A 202 4.12 -10.95 3.81
CA LEU A 202 2.86 -10.28 3.44
C LEU A 202 2.95 -9.64 2.05
N ARG A 203 4.17 -9.52 1.48
CA ARG A 203 4.47 -8.87 0.20
C ARG A 203 3.84 -7.48 0.09
N GLY A 204 3.77 -6.78 1.22
CA GLY A 204 3.21 -5.44 1.31
C GLY A 204 4.06 -4.41 0.58
N ASN A 205 5.37 -4.65 0.53
CA ASN A 205 6.38 -3.83 -0.14
C ASN A 205 6.10 -2.34 0.06
N GLY A 206 6.25 -1.86 1.29
CA GLY A 206 6.05 -0.45 1.65
C GLY A 206 6.89 0.48 0.77
N PRO A 207 6.44 1.72 0.57
CA PRO A 207 7.19 2.71 -0.18
C PRO A 207 8.52 3.01 0.49
N LEU A 208 9.51 3.37 -0.32
CA LEU A 208 10.82 3.78 0.13
C LEU A 208 10.75 5.22 0.64
N LEU A 209 11.35 5.48 1.81
CA LEU A 209 11.60 6.82 2.29
C LEU A 209 13.00 7.25 1.87
N THR A 210 13.12 8.42 1.26
CA THR A 210 14.42 8.98 0.90
C THR A 210 14.62 10.34 1.56
N ALA A 211 15.70 10.50 2.28
CA ALA A 211 16.05 11.77 2.94
C ALA A 211 17.57 11.90 3.08
N ASN A 212 18.10 13.10 2.85
CA ASN A 212 19.51 13.46 3.09
C ASN A 212 20.53 12.48 2.46
N GLY A 213 20.24 11.98 1.24
CA GLY A 213 21.13 11.04 0.55
C GLY A 213 21.07 9.60 1.09
N VAL A 214 20.05 9.25 1.87
CA VAL A 214 19.82 7.93 2.43
C VAL A 214 18.46 7.39 2.01
N ILE A 215 18.39 6.09 1.77
CA ILE A 215 17.17 5.33 1.52
C ILE A 215 16.85 4.54 2.79
N PHE A 216 15.63 4.68 3.32
CA PHE A 216 15.12 3.91 4.44
C PHE A 216 13.95 3.05 3.98
N PHE A 217 13.94 1.78 4.41
CA PHE A 217 12.85 0.87 4.10
C PHE A 217 12.74 -0.23 5.16
N GLY A 218 11.55 -0.72 5.34
CA GLY A 218 11.30 -1.94 6.09
C GLY A 218 11.46 -3.16 5.20
N SER A 219 11.93 -4.26 5.74
CA SER A 219 12.21 -5.48 5.01
C SER A 219 11.28 -6.62 5.41
N ASP A 220 11.14 -7.60 4.52
CA ASP A 220 10.29 -8.79 4.70
C ASP A 220 10.74 -9.68 5.88
N ASN A 221 11.91 -9.42 6.46
CA ASN A 221 12.42 -10.11 7.65
C ASN A 221 12.35 -9.25 8.93
N GLY A 222 11.46 -8.25 8.95
CA GLY A 222 11.17 -7.44 10.12
C GLY A 222 12.27 -6.46 10.54
N LYS A 223 13.09 -6.01 9.59
CA LYS A 223 14.16 -5.04 9.83
C LYS A 223 13.87 -3.70 9.20
N LEU A 224 14.31 -2.64 9.84
CA LEU A 224 14.50 -1.32 9.25
C LEU A 224 15.93 -1.21 8.71
N VAL A 225 16.08 -0.84 7.45
CA VAL A 225 17.38 -0.79 6.75
C VAL A 225 17.62 0.62 6.22
N ALA A 226 18.86 1.09 6.32
CA ALA A 226 19.33 2.33 5.71
C ALA A 226 20.44 2.04 4.70
N LEU A 227 20.27 2.55 3.47
CA LEU A 227 21.27 2.47 2.41
C LEU A 227 21.67 3.87 1.97
N ARG A 228 22.90 4.00 1.51
CA ARG A 228 23.35 5.20 0.82
C ARG A 228 22.68 5.31 -0.57
N LEU A 229 22.16 6.45 -0.90
CA LEU A 229 21.38 6.66 -2.12
C LEU A 229 22.21 6.48 -3.40
N ASP A 230 23.46 6.97 -3.40
CA ASP A 230 24.31 7.05 -4.61
C ASP A 230 24.86 5.70 -5.08
N ASN A 231 25.06 4.74 -4.13
CA ASN A 231 25.73 3.47 -4.46
C ASN A 231 25.08 2.23 -3.85
N GLY A 232 23.99 2.38 -3.06
CA GLY A 232 23.29 1.27 -2.42
C GLY A 232 24.05 0.61 -1.27
N GLU A 233 25.13 1.21 -0.76
CA GLU A 233 25.88 0.69 0.39
C GLU A 233 25.02 0.70 1.64
N LYS A 234 25.00 -0.44 2.37
CA LYS A 234 24.28 -0.53 3.64
C LYS A 234 24.99 0.27 4.73
N LEU A 235 24.30 1.25 5.29
CA LEU A 235 24.78 2.07 6.40
C LEU A 235 24.53 1.38 7.73
N TRP A 236 23.31 0.91 7.93
CA TRP A 236 22.91 0.17 9.13
C TRP A 236 21.62 -0.63 8.90
N GLU A 237 21.34 -1.56 9.79
CA GLU A 237 20.06 -2.25 9.91
C GLU A 237 19.65 -2.40 11.38
N GLN A 238 18.35 -2.31 11.67
CA GLN A 238 17.77 -2.41 13.01
C GLN A 238 16.59 -3.37 13.02
N ASN A 239 16.57 -4.34 13.94
CA ASN A 239 15.43 -5.24 14.10
C ASN A 239 14.21 -4.48 14.67
N MET A 240 13.05 -4.65 14.05
CA MET A 240 11.76 -4.13 14.51
C MET A 240 10.87 -5.23 15.09
N ALA A 241 11.14 -6.48 14.73
CA ALA A 241 10.42 -7.64 15.22
C ALA A 241 11.43 -8.74 15.57
N SER A 242 11.13 -9.52 16.62
CA SER A 242 11.84 -10.76 16.93
C SER A 242 11.10 -11.90 16.25
N GLY A 243 11.76 -12.65 15.36
CA GLY A 243 11.19 -13.83 14.69
C GLY A 243 10.95 -15.00 15.63
N GLU A 244 10.32 -14.75 16.79
CA GLU A 244 10.00 -15.76 17.79
C GLU A 244 8.67 -16.42 17.48
N GLY A 245 8.68 -17.73 17.24
CA GLY A 245 7.46 -18.52 16.99
C GLY A 245 7.79 -19.96 16.67
N ARG A 246 6.83 -20.87 16.89
CA ARG A 246 7.00 -22.30 16.63
C ARG A 246 6.67 -22.68 15.18
N THR A 247 5.84 -21.91 14.50
CA THR A 247 5.45 -22.13 13.11
C THR A 247 6.00 -21.04 12.20
N GLU A 248 6.06 -21.30 10.89
CA GLU A 248 6.43 -20.28 9.90
C GLU A 248 5.46 -19.09 9.89
N ILE A 249 4.19 -19.32 10.22
CA ILE A 249 3.18 -18.26 10.35
C ILE A 249 3.45 -17.38 11.58
N ASP A 250 3.85 -17.97 12.71
CA ASP A 250 4.20 -17.22 13.93
C ASP A 250 5.47 -16.38 13.73
N ARG A 251 6.36 -16.82 12.82
CA ARG A 251 7.59 -16.11 12.46
C ARG A 251 7.42 -15.10 11.33
N LEU A 252 6.21 -14.98 10.79
CA LEU A 252 5.91 -14.00 9.76
C LEU A 252 6.01 -12.59 10.38
N ASN A 253 7.16 -11.96 10.18
CA ASN A 253 7.46 -10.60 10.66
C ASN A 253 7.75 -9.74 9.46
N ASP A 254 6.85 -8.84 9.19
CA ASP A 254 6.94 -8.00 8.00
C ASP A 254 6.97 -6.53 8.41
N ALA A 255 7.99 -5.81 8.01
CA ALA A 255 8.16 -4.38 8.27
C ALA A 255 7.77 -3.52 7.07
N ASP A 256 6.88 -4.00 6.23
CA ASP A 256 6.47 -3.38 4.96
C ASP A 256 5.61 -2.11 5.11
N GLY A 257 5.44 -1.59 6.31
CA GLY A 257 4.77 -0.31 6.55
C GLY A 257 5.57 0.88 6.00
N VAL A 258 4.89 2.00 5.76
CA VAL A 258 5.55 3.28 5.50
C VAL A 258 6.34 3.69 6.73
N ILE A 259 7.62 4.00 6.53
CA ILE A 259 8.47 4.61 7.53
C ILE A 259 8.30 6.12 7.43
N VAL A 260 8.14 6.79 8.55
CA VAL A 260 8.01 8.24 8.62
C VAL A 260 9.20 8.86 9.35
N LEU A 261 9.62 10.04 8.90
CA LEU A 261 10.75 10.78 9.42
C LEU A 261 10.28 12.09 10.04
N ASP A 262 10.72 12.38 11.24
CA ASP A 262 10.52 13.68 11.90
C ASP A 262 11.86 14.16 12.49
N GLY A 263 12.39 15.27 11.95
CA GLY A 263 13.74 15.70 12.25
C GLY A 263 14.77 14.62 11.86
N SER A 264 15.44 14.05 12.85
CA SER A 264 16.37 12.92 12.67
C SER A 264 15.81 11.58 13.12
N THR A 265 14.58 11.52 13.61
CA THR A 265 13.99 10.30 14.15
C THR A 265 13.10 9.62 13.10
N LEU A 266 13.36 8.35 12.87
CA LEU A 266 12.55 7.45 12.04
C LEU A 266 11.56 6.70 12.93
N TYR A 267 10.33 6.59 12.46
CA TYR A 267 9.29 5.76 13.10
C TYR A 267 8.78 4.74 12.09
N GLY A 268 8.63 3.51 12.55
CA GLY A 268 8.10 2.41 11.74
C GLY A 268 7.46 1.36 12.63
N ALA A 269 6.60 0.54 12.04
CA ALA A 269 5.96 -0.56 12.72
C ALA A 269 6.00 -1.82 11.87
N ALA A 270 6.02 -2.98 12.52
CA ALA A 270 6.04 -4.28 11.86
C ALA A 270 4.83 -5.12 12.23
N TYR A 271 4.44 -6.01 11.33
CA TYR A 271 3.48 -7.06 11.62
C TYR A 271 4.10 -8.07 12.59
N HIS A 272 3.35 -8.51 13.59
CA HIS A 272 3.84 -9.32 14.72
C HIS A 272 5.10 -8.76 15.38
N GLY A 273 5.24 -7.43 15.39
CA GLY A 273 6.42 -6.74 15.88
C GLY A 273 6.11 -5.54 16.75
N ASN A 274 6.98 -4.56 16.66
CA ASN A 274 6.94 -3.36 17.46
C ASN A 274 6.74 -2.11 16.61
N LEU A 275 6.12 -1.10 17.20
CA LEU A 275 6.32 0.29 16.83
C LEU A 275 7.65 0.74 17.41
N VAL A 276 8.52 1.28 16.59
CA VAL A 276 9.88 1.70 16.99
C VAL A 276 10.15 3.14 16.61
N ALA A 277 10.97 3.81 17.43
CA ALA A 277 11.65 5.04 17.06
C ALA A 277 13.15 4.76 16.99
N VAL A 278 13.79 5.23 15.91
CA VAL A 278 15.19 4.99 15.62
C VAL A 278 15.86 6.30 15.24
N ASP A 279 17.06 6.53 15.77
CA ASP A 279 17.89 7.64 15.32
C ASP A 279 18.36 7.39 13.88
N GLY A 280 17.91 8.21 12.95
CA GLY A 280 18.12 8.01 11.51
C GLY A 280 19.59 7.92 11.09
N PRO A 281 20.47 8.83 11.57
CA PRO A 281 21.88 8.78 11.23
C PRO A 281 22.60 7.51 11.68
N SER A 282 22.33 7.03 12.90
CA SER A 282 23.08 5.91 13.51
C SER A 282 22.38 4.56 13.49
N GLY A 283 21.07 4.53 13.23
CA GLY A 283 20.26 3.32 13.36
C GLY A 283 20.03 2.87 14.81
N ARG A 284 20.43 3.67 15.81
CA ARG A 284 20.27 3.32 17.21
C ARG A 284 18.80 3.42 17.62
N PRO A 285 18.24 2.36 18.27
CA PRO A 285 16.87 2.42 18.76
C PRO A 285 16.77 3.46 19.90
N LEU A 286 15.74 4.28 19.85
CA LEU A 286 15.41 5.25 20.89
C LEU A 286 14.40 4.65 21.86
N TRP A 287 13.36 4.04 21.31
CA TRP A 287 12.38 3.27 22.05
C TRP A 287 11.68 2.26 21.12
N ALA A 288 11.09 1.22 21.71
CA ALA A 288 10.27 0.23 21.03
C ALA A 288 9.12 -0.18 21.95
N ARG A 289 7.96 -0.48 21.35
CA ARG A 289 6.80 -0.98 22.06
C ARG A 289 6.02 -1.98 21.23
N PRO A 290 5.37 -2.99 21.84
CA PRO A 290 4.52 -3.93 21.11
C PRO A 290 3.37 -3.22 20.40
N PHE A 291 3.31 -3.35 19.07
CA PHE A 291 2.22 -2.87 18.25
C PHE A 291 2.29 -3.56 16.89
N SER A 292 1.35 -4.47 16.62
CA SER A 292 1.30 -5.20 15.37
C SER A 292 0.38 -4.49 14.37
N THR A 293 0.89 -4.32 13.16
CA THR A 293 0.15 -3.70 12.07
C THR A 293 0.65 -4.18 10.71
N PHE A 294 -0.25 -4.35 9.73
CA PHE A 294 0.10 -4.52 8.30
C PHE A 294 -0.03 -3.24 7.50
N THR A 295 -0.21 -2.13 8.16
CA THR A 295 -0.27 -0.82 7.53
C THR A 295 0.92 0.02 8.00
N SER A 296 0.81 1.31 7.90
CA SER A 296 1.84 2.27 8.26
C SER A 296 1.43 3.05 9.48
N VAL A 297 2.36 3.85 9.98
CA VAL A 297 2.09 4.93 10.93
C VAL A 297 2.20 6.27 10.22
N ASP A 298 1.62 7.33 10.82
CA ASP A 298 1.82 8.71 10.39
C ASP A 298 2.00 9.63 11.60
N ILE A 299 2.48 10.84 11.37
CA ILE A 299 2.87 11.80 12.41
C ILE A 299 2.00 13.05 12.33
N GLY A 300 1.53 13.52 13.49
CA GLY A 300 0.89 14.83 13.62
C GLY A 300 1.22 15.47 14.96
N GLY A 301 1.88 16.62 14.92
CA GLY A 301 2.32 17.32 16.15
C GLY A 301 3.26 16.46 17.00
N ASN A 302 2.86 16.18 18.23
CA ASN A 302 3.63 15.34 19.17
C ASN A 302 3.12 13.88 19.24
N ALA A 303 2.31 13.47 18.27
CA ALA A 303 1.71 12.14 18.27
C ALA A 303 2.06 11.33 17.01
N LEU A 304 2.12 10.02 17.19
CA LEU A 304 2.10 9.02 16.14
C LEU A 304 0.71 8.40 16.07
N PHE A 305 0.26 8.06 14.88
CA PHE A 305 -1.01 7.40 14.65
C PHE A 305 -0.78 6.09 13.89
N GLY A 306 -1.43 5.02 14.34
CA GLY A 306 -1.34 3.70 13.73
C GLY A 306 -2.69 3.01 13.68
N VAL A 307 -2.82 2.03 12.78
CA VAL A 307 -3.99 1.14 12.70
C VAL A 307 -3.51 -0.27 12.95
N ASN A 308 -4.04 -0.95 13.97
CA ASN A 308 -3.68 -2.32 14.27
C ASN A 308 -4.43 -3.34 13.40
N GLU A 309 -4.13 -4.61 13.57
CA GLU A 309 -4.74 -5.75 12.83
C GLU A 309 -6.26 -5.77 12.91
N ASP A 310 -6.84 -5.39 14.05
CA ASP A 310 -8.28 -5.33 14.27
C ASP A 310 -8.95 -4.07 13.70
N SER A 311 -8.20 -3.21 12.98
CA SER A 311 -8.68 -1.92 12.50
C SER A 311 -9.04 -0.94 13.63
N GLN A 312 -8.35 -1.01 14.75
CA GLN A 312 -8.41 0.03 15.79
C GLN A 312 -7.41 1.12 15.45
N VAL A 313 -7.82 2.36 15.57
CA VAL A 313 -6.94 3.52 15.40
C VAL A 313 -6.32 3.88 16.75
N TRP A 314 -5.02 3.98 16.80
CA TRP A 314 -4.26 4.29 18.00
C TRP A 314 -3.48 5.57 17.83
N SER A 315 -3.30 6.28 18.94
CA SER A 315 -2.35 7.39 19.06
C SER A 315 -1.34 7.11 20.14
N PHE A 316 -0.09 7.48 19.86
CA PHE A 316 1.04 7.30 20.76
C PHE A 316 1.82 8.60 20.91
N ASP A 317 2.34 8.85 22.08
CA ASP A 317 3.32 9.92 22.29
C ASP A 317 4.60 9.64 21.48
N LYS A 318 5.02 10.62 20.71
CA LYS A 318 6.17 10.50 19.80
C LYS A 318 7.50 10.34 20.55
N SER A 319 7.63 10.89 21.75
CA SER A 319 8.88 10.92 22.50
C SER A 319 9.21 9.61 23.19
N GLY A 320 8.19 8.85 23.62
CA GLY A 320 8.40 7.61 24.38
C GLY A 320 7.49 6.45 23.97
N GLY A 321 6.61 6.64 22.99
CA GLY A 321 5.71 5.60 22.52
C GLY A 321 4.56 5.27 23.48
N ALA A 322 4.27 6.09 24.48
CA ALA A 322 3.17 5.87 25.42
C ALA A 322 1.81 6.01 24.72
N ASP A 323 0.81 5.22 25.15
CA ASP A 323 -0.56 5.32 24.65
C ASP A 323 -1.16 6.67 25.01
N MET A 324 -1.73 7.37 24.03
CA MET A 324 -2.51 8.59 24.24
C MET A 324 -4.00 8.29 24.19
N TRP A 325 -4.46 7.68 23.10
CA TRP A 325 -5.84 7.25 22.95
C TRP A 325 -5.97 6.07 21.96
N LYS A 326 -7.13 5.42 22.01
CA LYS A 326 -7.52 4.35 21.10
C LYS A 326 -8.97 4.52 20.68
N ASN A 327 -9.25 4.41 19.38
CA ASN A 327 -10.60 4.32 18.85
C ASN A 327 -10.87 2.91 18.31
N ASP A 328 -11.90 2.24 18.83
CA ASP A 328 -12.32 0.89 18.45
C ASP A 328 -13.67 0.85 17.70
N LYS A 329 -14.28 1.99 17.41
CA LYS A 329 -15.58 2.09 16.72
C LYS A 329 -15.51 1.67 15.25
N LEU A 330 -14.30 1.57 14.69
CA LEU A 330 -14.03 1.14 13.32
C LEU A 330 -13.44 -0.27 13.22
N LYS A 331 -13.55 -1.09 14.27
CA LYS A 331 -13.02 -2.45 14.29
C LYS A 331 -13.49 -3.29 13.09
N TYR A 332 -12.58 -4.15 12.60
CA TYR A 332 -12.83 -5.13 11.54
C TYR A 332 -13.30 -4.53 10.21
N ARG A 333 -13.06 -3.22 10.00
CA ARG A 333 -13.43 -2.55 8.75
C ARG A 333 -12.31 -2.54 7.71
N TRP A 334 -11.20 -3.23 7.97
CA TRP A 334 -10.04 -3.30 7.09
C TRP A 334 -9.55 -1.91 6.70
N LEU A 335 -9.21 -1.12 7.71
CA LEU A 335 -8.77 0.25 7.54
C LEU A 335 -7.46 0.33 6.76
N THR A 336 -7.32 1.37 5.98
CA THR A 336 -6.04 1.76 5.36
C THR A 336 -5.04 2.23 6.41
N ALA A 337 -3.78 2.41 6.01
CA ALA A 337 -2.84 3.22 6.78
C ALA A 337 -3.45 4.60 7.07
N PRO A 338 -3.21 5.16 8.26
CA PRO A 338 -3.65 6.50 8.60
C PRO A 338 -2.85 7.55 7.82
N THR A 339 -3.45 8.70 7.60
CA THR A 339 -2.75 9.90 7.11
C THR A 339 -3.23 11.10 7.89
N VAL A 340 -2.32 11.95 8.33
CA VAL A 340 -2.66 13.15 9.09
C VAL A 340 -3.00 14.30 8.15
N GLN A 341 -4.13 14.95 8.42
CA GLN A 341 -4.56 16.20 7.78
C GLN A 341 -4.89 17.22 8.85
N ASN A 342 -4.05 18.21 9.05
CA ASN A 342 -4.21 19.22 10.10
C ASN A 342 -4.43 18.55 11.49
N ASN A 343 -5.57 18.78 12.12
CA ASN A 343 -5.94 18.22 13.42
C ASN A 343 -6.76 16.91 13.31
N TYR A 344 -6.67 16.21 12.18
CA TYR A 344 -7.41 14.97 11.94
C TYR A 344 -6.52 13.86 11.44
N VAL A 345 -6.85 12.64 11.85
CA VAL A 345 -6.35 11.38 11.29
C VAL A 345 -7.37 10.88 10.28
N VAL A 346 -6.95 10.67 9.05
CA VAL A 346 -7.79 10.17 7.97
C VAL A 346 -7.49 8.71 7.72
N VAL A 347 -8.52 7.88 7.73
CA VAL A 347 -8.46 6.46 7.33
C VAL A 347 -9.61 6.14 6.39
N ALA A 348 -9.44 5.16 5.53
CA ALA A 348 -10.50 4.66 4.67
C ALA A 348 -10.76 3.17 4.91
N ASP A 349 -11.91 2.64 4.49
CA ASP A 349 -12.32 1.29 4.82
C ASP A 349 -12.74 0.42 3.62
N SER A 350 -13.00 -0.85 3.91
CA SER A 350 -13.40 -1.87 2.92
C SER A 350 -14.81 -1.68 2.36
N GLU A 351 -15.62 -0.81 2.93
CA GLU A 351 -16.95 -0.45 2.42
C GLU A 351 -16.97 0.88 1.67
N GLY A 352 -15.78 1.47 1.44
CA GLY A 352 -15.58 2.68 0.66
C GLY A 352 -15.86 3.98 1.40
N TYR A 353 -15.86 3.94 2.73
CA TYR A 353 -15.93 5.14 3.56
C TYR A 353 -14.55 5.70 3.83
N VAL A 354 -14.50 7.02 3.98
CA VAL A 354 -13.35 7.80 4.47
C VAL A 354 -13.77 8.45 5.78
N HIS A 355 -12.96 8.30 6.81
CA HIS A 355 -13.24 8.74 8.17
C HIS A 355 -12.18 9.74 8.61
N TRP A 356 -12.60 10.84 9.23
CA TRP A 356 -11.75 11.83 9.89
C TRP A 356 -11.94 11.71 11.40
N LEU A 357 -10.87 11.42 12.11
CA LEU A 357 -10.84 11.34 13.57
C LEU A 357 -10.03 12.52 14.12
N GLN A 358 -10.44 13.11 15.21
CA GLN A 358 -9.66 14.15 15.86
C GLN A 358 -8.32 13.61 16.36
N THR A 359 -7.23 14.34 16.14
CA THR A 359 -5.90 13.92 16.63
C THR A 359 -5.79 13.96 18.15
N SER A 360 -6.61 14.78 18.83
CA SER A 360 -6.58 15.01 20.28
C SER A 360 -7.10 13.84 21.11
N ASP A 361 -8.16 13.17 20.64
CA ASP A 361 -8.90 12.15 21.43
C ASP A 361 -9.41 10.96 20.60
N GLY A 362 -9.16 10.99 19.28
CA GLY A 362 -9.64 9.95 18.37
C GLY A 362 -11.13 9.97 18.10
N ALA A 363 -11.87 11.01 18.51
CA ALA A 363 -13.30 11.12 18.23
C ALA A 363 -13.56 11.24 16.73
N LEU A 364 -14.58 10.53 16.22
CA LEU A 364 -14.98 10.63 14.83
C LEU A 364 -15.55 12.03 14.56
N ALA A 365 -14.94 12.77 13.63
CA ALA A 365 -15.31 14.14 13.31
C ALA A 365 -16.09 14.26 12.00
N ALA A 366 -15.73 13.47 10.98
CA ALA A 366 -16.44 13.44 9.71
C ALA A 366 -16.36 12.06 9.07
N ARG A 367 -17.30 11.80 8.17
CA ARG A 367 -17.35 10.57 7.40
C ARG A 367 -17.96 10.84 6.02
N GLU A 368 -17.26 10.44 4.98
CA GLU A 368 -17.73 10.52 3.60
C GLU A 368 -17.66 9.14 2.94
N ARG A 369 -18.41 8.92 1.87
CA ARG A 369 -18.37 7.68 1.12
C ARG A 369 -18.03 7.91 -0.34
N LEU A 370 -16.90 7.35 -0.80
CA LEU A 370 -16.50 7.41 -2.20
C LEU A 370 -17.40 6.52 -3.07
N SER A 371 -17.55 5.26 -2.66
CA SER A 371 -18.29 4.24 -3.40
C SER A 371 -18.74 3.11 -2.47
N LYS A 372 -19.23 2.00 -3.05
CA LYS A 372 -19.48 0.73 -2.31
C LYS A 372 -18.33 -0.27 -2.48
N LYS A 373 -17.15 0.19 -2.91
CA LYS A 373 -15.99 -0.65 -3.16
C LYS A 373 -14.89 -0.36 -2.15
N PRO A 374 -14.09 -1.36 -1.78
CA PRO A 374 -13.00 -1.18 -0.83
C PRO A 374 -12.02 -0.08 -1.26
N ILE A 375 -11.54 0.68 -0.29
CA ILE A 375 -10.36 1.54 -0.41
C ILE A 375 -9.24 0.81 0.34
N ARG A 376 -8.11 0.55 -0.31
CA ARG A 376 -6.98 -0.19 0.26
C ARG A 376 -5.70 0.62 0.32
N ALA A 377 -5.53 1.54 -0.61
CA ALA A 377 -4.39 2.45 -0.61
C ALA A 377 -4.54 3.52 0.48
N GLN A 378 -3.43 3.89 1.11
CA GLN A 378 -3.39 5.00 2.06
C GLN A 378 -3.90 6.28 1.40
N PRO A 379 -4.78 7.06 2.05
CA PRO A 379 -5.20 8.36 1.56
C PRO A 379 -4.00 9.27 1.27
N LEU A 380 -4.06 10.04 0.21
CA LEU A 380 -3.05 11.04 -0.13
C LEU A 380 -3.55 12.42 0.32
N VAL A 381 -2.85 13.03 1.26
CA VAL A 381 -3.13 14.40 1.72
C VAL A 381 -2.22 15.39 1.01
N VAL A 382 -2.80 16.42 0.43
CA VAL A 382 -2.08 17.56 -0.15
C VAL A 382 -2.77 18.84 0.34
N GLY A 383 -2.16 19.53 1.30
CA GLY A 383 -2.75 20.69 1.95
C GLY A 383 -4.08 20.35 2.63
N ASP A 384 -5.15 21.05 2.24
CA ASP A 384 -6.51 20.86 2.76
C ASP A 384 -7.32 19.77 2.03
N THR A 385 -6.71 19.08 1.08
CA THR A 385 -7.40 18.10 0.22
C THR A 385 -6.88 16.69 0.43
N VAL A 386 -7.80 15.75 0.58
CA VAL A 386 -7.55 14.29 0.65
C VAL A 386 -7.99 13.65 -0.64
N TYR A 387 -7.11 12.86 -1.24
CA TYR A 387 -7.41 12.04 -2.41
C TYR A 387 -7.43 10.58 -2.00
N VAL A 388 -8.46 9.87 -2.42
CA VAL A 388 -8.64 8.42 -2.17
C VAL A 388 -9.04 7.72 -3.45
N GLU A 389 -8.60 6.48 -3.60
CA GLU A 389 -8.92 5.63 -4.74
C GLU A 389 -9.50 4.30 -4.25
N ASP A 390 -10.63 3.86 -4.83
CA ASP A 390 -11.16 2.54 -4.58
C ASP A 390 -10.55 1.49 -5.51
N VAL A 391 -10.72 0.22 -5.16
CA VAL A 391 -10.15 -0.91 -5.93
C VAL A 391 -10.71 -1.03 -7.37
N LYS A 392 -11.70 -0.24 -7.76
CA LYS A 392 -12.24 -0.18 -9.12
C LYS A 392 -11.78 1.06 -9.89
N GLY A 393 -10.80 1.81 -9.34
CA GLY A 393 -10.19 2.97 -9.98
C GLY A 393 -11.03 4.25 -9.89
N ARG A 394 -12.06 4.29 -9.02
CA ARG A 394 -12.74 5.55 -8.74
C ARG A 394 -11.91 6.37 -7.76
N ILE A 395 -11.66 7.63 -8.10
CA ILE A 395 -10.91 8.57 -7.29
C ILE A 395 -11.84 9.67 -6.83
N GLY A 396 -11.70 10.08 -5.56
CA GLY A 396 -12.41 11.21 -4.99
C GLY A 396 -11.45 12.19 -4.33
N ALA A 397 -11.71 13.47 -4.50
CA ALA A 397 -11.05 14.55 -3.78
C ALA A 397 -12.01 15.15 -2.76
N TYR A 398 -11.55 15.27 -1.53
CA TYR A 398 -12.31 15.78 -0.39
C TYR A 398 -11.55 16.93 0.27
N ARG A 399 -12.24 18.05 0.46
CA ARG A 399 -11.67 19.22 1.15
C ARG A 399 -12.21 19.28 2.57
N LEU A 400 -11.31 19.44 3.51
CA LEU A 400 -11.65 19.83 4.87
C LEU A 400 -12.00 21.33 4.86
N GLY A 401 -13.22 21.69 5.28
CA GLY A 401 -13.65 23.07 5.42
C GLY A 401 -12.85 23.77 6.53
N GLY A 402 -12.44 25.00 6.28
CA GLY A 402 -11.89 25.86 7.33
C GLY A 402 -12.97 26.20 8.38
N HIS A 403 -12.56 26.27 9.63
CA HIS A 403 -13.33 26.86 10.71
C HIS A 403 -13.37 28.37 10.56
#